data_0b46c1af4c156310ba9a9db695d273fa
#
_entry.id   0b46c1af4c156310ba9a9db695d273fa
#
_cell.length_a   1.000
_cell.length_b   1.000
_cell.length_c   1.000
_cell.angle_alpha   90.00
_cell.angle_beta   90.00
_cell.angle_gamma   90.00
#
_symmetry.space_group_name_H-M   'P 1'
#
loop_
_entity.id
_entity.type
_entity.pdbx_description
1 polymer ?
#
loop_
_entity_poly.entity_id
_entity_poly.type
_entity_poly.pdbx_seq_one_letter_code
_entity_poly.pdbx_strand_id
1 'polypeptide(L)'
;MASLSASLSLHPLIPTQLIPDHQRNSCAKWRSVSFQRLEFQSSLQGSFRQVRIAGSSHQKAQALVDSRTQALDVPILTCSEAIERLRKNRENHKGKQQFLAMYSSVFGGITTDTAAMVIPMDDHMVHRGHGVFDTAAIMDGHIYELDQHLDRIIRSASMSKINLPFDRETIRRILIQTVCVSKCQKGGLRYWLSVGPGDFQLSPSGCHQSALYAIVIQDQSPFDSKGIKVVTSSVPIKPPQFATVKSVNYLPNVLSKMEAEEKGAFAAIWLDDEGYVAEGPNMNVAFVTKQKDLLMPRFDKILSGCTAKRVLTLAEGLVREGKLNGIRVDNVTVEEGKNADEMMLIGSGILVRPVVQWDEQVIGDGTAGPIAEALLNLITEDMKSGPSTVRIPIP
;
A
#
# COMPACT_ATOMS: atom_id res chain seq x y z
N MET A 1 60.21 -23.74 -18.24
CA MET A 1 61.06 -23.74 -17.04
C MET A 1 60.32 -23.00 -15.97
N ALA A 2 60.35 -23.57 -14.77
CA ALA A 2 59.82 -23.12 -13.48
C ALA A 2 58.33 -23.35 -13.18
N SER A 3 58.13 -24.51 -12.64
CA SER A 3 57.04 -24.89 -11.73
C SER A 3 57.20 -24.19 -10.40
N LEU A 4 56.09 -23.80 -9.77
CA LEU A 4 56.03 -23.64 -8.30
C LEU A 4 54.61 -24.00 -7.80
N SER A 5 54.61 -25.04 -7.03
CA SER A 5 53.57 -25.58 -6.20
C SER A 5 53.25 -24.63 -5.03
N ALA A 6 51.98 -24.48 -4.67
CA ALA A 6 51.59 -23.87 -3.41
C ALA A 6 50.65 -24.80 -2.63
N SER A 7 51.06 -25.06 -1.44
CA SER A 7 50.55 -25.97 -0.44
C SER A 7 49.21 -25.55 0.19
N LEU A 8 48.35 -26.56 0.43
CA LEU A 8 47.20 -26.52 1.32
C LEU A 8 47.65 -26.32 2.79
N SER A 9 47.08 -25.34 3.48
CA SER A 9 47.13 -25.24 4.91
C SER A 9 45.73 -25.52 5.51
N LEU A 10 45.68 -26.60 6.28
CA LEU A 10 44.59 -27.01 7.14
C LEU A 10 44.61 -26.16 8.40
N HIS A 11 43.48 -25.56 8.77
CA HIS A 11 43.27 -24.99 10.09
C HIS A 11 42.49 -25.94 11.01
N PRO A 12 42.77 -25.94 12.30
CA PRO A 12 42.30 -26.97 13.22
C PRO A 12 40.90 -26.71 13.78
N LEU A 13 40.23 -27.82 14.07
CA LEU A 13 38.91 -27.93 14.74
C LEU A 13 39.00 -27.39 16.19
N ILE A 14 38.01 -26.57 16.55
CA ILE A 14 37.78 -26.12 17.93
C ILE A 14 36.88 -27.16 18.65
N PRO A 15 37.15 -27.53 19.88
CA PRO A 15 36.43 -28.61 20.58
C PRO A 15 35.08 -28.15 21.13
N THR A 16 34.10 -29.03 20.97
CA THR A 16 32.78 -28.99 21.60
C THR A 16 32.86 -29.05 23.14
N GLN A 17 32.43 -28.01 23.83
CA GLN A 17 32.19 -28.07 25.27
C GLN A 17 30.80 -28.67 25.54
N LEU A 18 30.80 -29.72 26.34
CA LEU A 18 29.64 -30.40 26.94
C LEU A 18 28.99 -29.48 27.99
N ILE A 19 27.70 -29.25 27.86
CA ILE A 19 26.82 -28.63 28.87
C ILE A 19 26.16 -29.75 29.68
N PRO A 20 26.14 -29.69 31.03
CA PRO A 20 25.61 -30.75 31.87
C PRO A 20 24.08 -30.84 31.84
N ASP A 21 23.61 -32.05 31.82
CA ASP A 21 22.22 -32.50 32.02
C ASP A 21 21.80 -32.22 33.48
N HIS A 22 20.90 -31.25 33.73
CA HIS A 22 20.00 -31.26 34.88
C HIS A 22 18.79 -30.36 34.60
N GLN A 23 17.67 -30.97 34.28
CA GLN A 23 16.32 -30.85 34.81
C GLN A 23 15.29 -31.32 33.77
N ARG A 24 15.05 -32.64 33.79
CA ARG A 24 13.77 -33.22 33.41
C ARG A 24 12.81 -32.96 34.55
N ASN A 25 11.69 -32.35 34.24
CA ASN A 25 10.33 -32.59 34.71
C ASN A 25 9.53 -31.25 34.80
N SER A 26 8.73 -30.96 33.80
CA SER A 26 7.36 -30.53 34.05
C SER A 26 6.56 -30.64 32.75
N CYS A 27 5.86 -31.76 32.64
CA CYS A 27 4.82 -32.01 31.67
C CYS A 27 3.64 -31.10 32.00
N ALA A 28 3.53 -29.95 31.34
CA ALA A 28 2.36 -29.09 31.44
C ALA A 28 1.23 -29.69 30.60
N LYS A 29 0.23 -30.24 31.27
CA LYS A 29 -1.01 -30.76 30.76
C LYS A 29 -1.73 -29.65 29.98
N TRP A 30 -1.89 -29.84 28.70
CA TRP A 30 -2.88 -29.10 27.91
C TRP A 30 -4.29 -29.50 28.40
N ARG A 31 -4.92 -28.61 29.14
CA ARG A 31 -6.37 -28.74 29.44
C ARG A 31 -7.12 -28.39 28.17
N SER A 32 -7.90 -29.36 27.68
CA SER A 32 -8.93 -29.15 26.69
C SER A 32 -9.93 -28.12 27.21
N VAL A 33 -10.01 -26.97 26.55
CA VAL A 33 -11.09 -26.01 26.78
C VAL A 33 -12.32 -26.55 26.06
N SER A 34 -13.25 -27.11 26.82
CA SER A 34 -14.57 -27.47 26.31
C SER A 34 -15.34 -26.21 25.98
N PHE A 35 -15.73 -26.09 24.69
CA PHE A 35 -16.69 -25.08 24.27
C PHE A 35 -18.04 -25.35 24.96
N GLN A 36 -18.40 -24.57 25.96
CA GLN A 36 -19.79 -24.52 26.46
C GLN A 36 -20.65 -23.83 25.41
N ARG A 37 -21.62 -24.60 24.92
CA ARG A 37 -22.70 -24.12 24.06
C ARG A 37 -23.53 -23.14 24.90
N LEU A 38 -23.47 -21.85 24.59
CA LEU A 38 -24.40 -20.86 25.14
C LEU A 38 -25.76 -21.04 24.46
N GLU A 39 -26.67 -21.70 25.15
CA GLU A 39 -28.08 -21.69 24.79
C GLU A 39 -28.66 -20.32 25.19
N PHE A 40 -29.02 -19.53 24.19
CA PHE A 40 -29.86 -18.35 24.37
C PHE A 40 -31.29 -18.80 24.60
N GLN A 41 -31.73 -18.81 25.86
CA GLN A 41 -33.15 -18.85 26.18
C GLN A 41 -33.80 -17.49 25.87
N SER A 42 -34.54 -17.42 24.78
CA SER A 42 -35.38 -16.29 24.45
C SER A 42 -36.71 -16.41 25.23
N SER A 43 -36.85 -15.72 26.34
CA SER A 43 -38.13 -15.46 26.98
C SER A 43 -38.77 -14.19 26.40
N LEU A 44 -39.57 -14.34 25.37
CA LEU A 44 -40.53 -13.33 24.94
C LEU A 44 -41.88 -14.01 24.78
N GLN A 45 -42.65 -14.02 25.87
CA GLN A 45 -44.09 -14.24 25.80
C GLN A 45 -44.71 -12.93 25.28
N GLY A 46 -45.01 -12.90 24.00
CA GLY A 46 -45.82 -11.87 23.33
C GLY A 46 -47.03 -12.52 22.67
N SER A 47 -48.19 -12.19 23.13
CA SER A 47 -49.53 -12.62 22.71
C SER A 47 -49.68 -12.55 21.18
N PHE A 48 -49.76 -13.69 20.52
CA PHE A 48 -50.15 -13.77 19.11
C PHE A 48 -51.68 -13.65 18.98
N ARG A 49 -52.16 -12.47 18.52
CA ARG A 49 -53.49 -12.36 17.92
C ARG A 49 -53.50 -13.08 16.58
N GLN A 50 -54.25 -14.15 16.45
CA GLN A 50 -54.55 -14.77 15.17
C GLN A 50 -55.30 -13.78 14.27
N VAL A 51 -54.63 -13.22 13.28
CA VAL A 51 -55.30 -12.56 12.14
C VAL A 51 -55.56 -13.63 11.09
N ARG A 52 -56.85 -13.99 10.89
CA ARG A 52 -57.29 -14.77 9.75
C ARG A 52 -57.08 -13.95 8.50
N ILE A 53 -56.06 -14.29 7.69
CA ILE A 53 -55.89 -13.75 6.35
C ILE A 53 -56.60 -14.71 5.39
N ALA A 54 -57.64 -14.17 4.77
CA ALA A 54 -58.42 -14.85 3.73
C ALA A 54 -57.53 -15.21 2.54
N GLY A 55 -57.75 -16.41 2.00
CA GLY A 55 -56.97 -16.96 0.90
C GLY A 55 -56.90 -16.08 -0.36
N SER A 56 -55.72 -15.60 -0.67
CA SER A 56 -55.30 -15.23 -2.03
C SER A 56 -53.76 -14.99 -2.15
N SER A 57 -52.96 -15.39 -1.14
CA SER A 57 -51.55 -15.06 -1.09
C SER A 57 -50.63 -16.13 -1.72
N HIS A 58 -51.11 -17.37 -1.92
CA HIS A 58 -50.28 -18.45 -2.47
C HIS A 58 -50.00 -18.28 -3.98
N GLN A 59 -50.97 -17.83 -4.77
CA GLN A 59 -50.75 -17.58 -6.19
C GLN A 59 -49.85 -16.38 -6.48
N LYS A 60 -49.91 -15.32 -5.66
CA LYS A 60 -48.98 -14.16 -5.82
C LYS A 60 -47.55 -14.47 -5.37
N ALA A 61 -47.37 -15.33 -4.34
CA ALA A 61 -46.06 -15.78 -3.92
C ALA A 61 -45.42 -16.71 -4.95
N GLN A 62 -46.17 -17.62 -5.54
CA GLN A 62 -45.71 -18.51 -6.61
C GLN A 62 -45.35 -17.74 -7.88
N ALA A 63 -46.17 -16.76 -8.27
CA ALA A 63 -45.87 -15.88 -9.43
C ALA A 63 -44.65 -14.98 -9.18
N LEU A 64 -44.34 -14.60 -7.93
CA LEU A 64 -43.12 -13.85 -7.58
C LEU A 64 -41.88 -14.75 -7.54
N VAL A 65 -42.03 -16.02 -7.24
CA VAL A 65 -40.94 -17.02 -7.30
C VAL A 65 -40.66 -17.41 -8.75
N ASP A 66 -41.72 -17.61 -9.56
CA ASP A 66 -41.58 -17.95 -11.01
C ASP A 66 -41.05 -16.80 -11.84
N SER A 67 -41.28 -15.52 -11.45
CA SER A 67 -40.66 -14.36 -12.12
C SER A 67 -39.18 -14.15 -11.76
N ARG A 68 -38.65 -14.79 -10.73
CA ARG A 68 -37.22 -14.75 -10.33
C ARG A 68 -36.37 -15.89 -10.92
N THR A 69 -36.99 -16.89 -11.52
CA THR A 69 -36.33 -18.00 -12.19
C THR A 69 -36.39 -17.91 -13.72
N GLN A 70 -36.48 -16.70 -14.31
CA GLN A 70 -35.90 -16.55 -15.64
C GLN A 70 -34.40 -16.81 -15.46
N ALA A 71 -33.96 -18.00 -15.86
CA ALA A 71 -32.54 -18.33 -15.93
C ALA A 71 -31.88 -17.19 -16.68
N LEU A 72 -31.01 -16.42 -15.98
CA LEU A 72 -30.17 -15.44 -16.63
C LEU A 72 -29.36 -16.24 -17.65
N ASP A 73 -29.72 -16.09 -18.92
CA ASP A 73 -29.00 -16.73 -20.02
C ASP A 73 -27.65 -16.04 -20.12
N VAL A 74 -26.66 -16.57 -19.37
CA VAL A 74 -25.30 -16.01 -19.32
C VAL A 74 -24.62 -16.41 -20.63
N PRO A 75 -24.31 -15.47 -21.53
CA PRO A 75 -23.74 -15.82 -22.82
C PRO A 75 -22.33 -16.41 -22.66
N ILE A 76 -22.07 -17.46 -23.42
CA ILE A 76 -20.73 -18.01 -23.60
C ILE A 76 -20.03 -17.19 -24.66
N LEU A 77 -18.91 -16.56 -24.30
CA LEU A 77 -18.16 -15.65 -25.16
C LEU A 77 -16.92 -16.33 -25.73
N THR A 78 -16.62 -16.05 -26.97
CA THR A 78 -15.30 -16.29 -27.54
C THR A 78 -14.27 -15.29 -26.95
N CYS A 79 -12.97 -15.59 -27.10
CA CYS A 79 -11.91 -14.67 -26.68
C CYS A 79 -12.07 -13.29 -27.31
N SER A 80 -12.36 -13.20 -28.61
CA SER A 80 -12.55 -11.94 -29.31
C SER A 80 -13.72 -11.14 -28.79
N GLU A 81 -14.86 -11.80 -28.51
CA GLU A 81 -16.03 -11.15 -27.93
C GLU A 81 -15.75 -10.64 -26.50
N ALA A 82 -15.05 -11.42 -25.70
CA ALA A 82 -14.67 -11.01 -24.35
C ALA A 82 -13.76 -9.77 -24.37
N ILE A 83 -12.73 -9.76 -25.21
CA ILE A 83 -11.82 -8.61 -25.38
C ILE A 83 -12.57 -7.37 -25.88
N GLU A 84 -13.47 -7.54 -26.85
CA GLU A 84 -14.26 -6.43 -27.37
C GLU A 84 -15.21 -5.85 -26.31
N ARG A 85 -15.82 -6.69 -25.50
CA ARG A 85 -16.65 -6.23 -24.36
C ARG A 85 -15.82 -5.52 -23.30
N LEU A 86 -14.60 -6.00 -22.98
CA LEU A 86 -13.67 -5.31 -22.08
C LEU A 86 -13.28 -3.94 -22.63
N ARG A 87 -13.01 -3.83 -23.94
CA ARG A 87 -12.67 -2.55 -24.60
C ARG A 87 -13.83 -1.56 -24.48
N LYS A 88 -15.04 -1.96 -24.84
CA LYS A 88 -16.25 -1.13 -24.72
C LYS A 88 -16.54 -0.71 -23.28
N ASN A 89 -16.35 -1.63 -22.32
CA ASN A 89 -16.50 -1.32 -20.90
C ASN A 89 -15.52 -0.23 -20.47
N ARG A 90 -14.25 -0.33 -20.88
CA ARG A 90 -13.22 0.68 -20.58
C ARG A 90 -13.54 2.05 -21.20
N GLU A 91 -14.04 2.07 -22.42
CA GLU A 91 -14.45 3.29 -23.13
C GLU A 91 -15.64 3.98 -22.46
N ASN A 92 -16.64 3.20 -22.02
CA ASN A 92 -17.84 3.70 -21.37
C ASN A 92 -17.60 4.20 -19.94
N HIS A 93 -16.59 3.67 -19.26
CA HIS A 93 -16.25 4.01 -17.86
C HIS A 93 -14.92 4.78 -17.79
N LYS A 94 -14.79 5.82 -18.62
CA LYS A 94 -13.63 6.73 -18.55
C LYS A 94 -13.66 7.48 -17.21
N GLY A 95 -12.90 6.96 -16.23
CA GLY A 95 -12.63 7.66 -14.98
C GLY A 95 -11.69 8.86 -15.19
N LYS A 96 -11.33 9.53 -14.09
CA LYS A 96 -10.34 10.62 -14.10
C LYS A 96 -8.94 10.18 -14.54
N GLN A 97 -8.64 8.88 -14.43
CA GLN A 97 -7.35 8.29 -14.76
C GLN A 97 -7.42 7.52 -16.06
N GLN A 98 -6.42 7.71 -16.93
CA GLN A 98 -6.26 6.99 -18.18
C GLN A 98 -5.07 6.02 -18.07
N PHE A 99 -5.29 4.78 -18.52
CA PHE A 99 -4.24 3.76 -18.58
C PHE A 99 -3.59 3.84 -19.96
N LEU A 100 -2.28 4.12 -20.00
CA LEU A 100 -1.56 4.42 -21.23
C LEU A 100 -0.75 3.24 -21.76
N ALA A 101 -0.11 2.49 -20.87
CA ALA A 101 0.70 1.32 -21.22
C ALA A 101 0.77 0.37 -20.03
N MET A 102 0.87 -0.92 -20.30
CA MET A 102 1.11 -1.96 -19.30
C MET A 102 2.18 -2.93 -19.79
N TYR A 103 3.16 -3.22 -18.93
CA TYR A 103 4.06 -4.35 -19.08
C TYR A 103 3.56 -5.55 -18.25
N SER A 104 3.69 -6.74 -18.80
CA SER A 104 3.51 -7.99 -18.05
C SER A 104 4.59 -8.99 -18.44
N SER A 105 5.30 -9.53 -17.46
CA SER A 105 6.28 -10.58 -17.69
C SER A 105 5.63 -11.90 -18.12
N VAL A 106 4.33 -12.09 -17.83
CA VAL A 106 3.60 -13.32 -18.18
C VAL A 106 3.42 -13.45 -19.69
N PHE A 107 3.14 -12.36 -20.39
CA PHE A 107 3.13 -12.36 -21.85
C PHE A 107 4.40 -11.74 -22.49
N GLY A 108 5.37 -11.35 -21.65
CA GLY A 108 6.69 -10.94 -22.09
C GLY A 108 6.75 -9.64 -22.88
N GLY A 109 5.87 -8.66 -22.62
CA GLY A 109 5.82 -7.45 -23.43
C GLY A 109 5.03 -6.29 -22.84
N ILE A 110 4.98 -5.18 -23.62
CA ILE A 110 4.22 -3.97 -23.30
C ILE A 110 3.02 -3.89 -24.23
N THR A 111 1.85 -3.60 -23.68
CA THR A 111 0.62 -3.30 -24.44
C THR A 111 0.15 -1.89 -24.15
N THR A 112 -0.44 -1.25 -25.18
CA THR A 112 -1.16 0.02 -25.05
C THR A 112 -2.68 -0.17 -25.23
N ASP A 113 -3.12 -1.40 -25.52
CA ASP A 113 -4.56 -1.74 -25.58
C ASP A 113 -5.07 -1.97 -24.14
N THR A 114 -5.96 -1.10 -23.68
CA THR A 114 -6.52 -1.17 -22.33
C THR A 114 -7.33 -2.44 -22.07
N ALA A 115 -7.87 -3.10 -23.11
CA ALA A 115 -8.57 -4.37 -22.98
C ALA A 115 -7.60 -5.54 -22.67
N ALA A 116 -6.33 -5.43 -23.08
CA ALA A 116 -5.28 -6.39 -22.79
C ALA A 116 -4.51 -6.11 -21.48
N MET A 117 -4.83 -5.03 -20.78
CA MET A 117 -4.23 -4.70 -19.48
C MET A 117 -4.89 -5.52 -18.36
N VAL A 118 -4.56 -6.80 -18.32
CA VAL A 118 -5.14 -7.79 -17.41
C VAL A 118 -4.05 -8.55 -16.64
N ILE A 119 -4.39 -9.06 -15.47
CA ILE A 119 -3.57 -9.95 -14.67
C ILE A 119 -4.23 -11.32 -14.67
N PRO A 120 -3.48 -12.44 -14.84
CA PRO A 120 -4.03 -13.78 -14.78
C PRO A 120 -4.78 -14.04 -13.47
N MET A 121 -5.92 -14.71 -13.55
CA MET A 121 -6.76 -15.00 -12.39
C MET A 121 -6.07 -15.96 -11.40
N ASP A 122 -5.22 -16.84 -11.89
CA ASP A 122 -4.42 -17.80 -11.14
C ASP A 122 -3.11 -17.21 -10.59
N ASP A 123 -2.85 -15.91 -10.78
CA ASP A 123 -1.74 -15.24 -10.09
C ASP A 123 -2.00 -15.24 -8.59
N HIS A 124 -1.02 -15.72 -7.83
CA HIS A 124 -1.12 -15.89 -6.38
C HIS A 124 -1.40 -14.55 -5.64
N MET A 125 -1.01 -13.42 -6.23
CA MET A 125 -1.36 -12.09 -5.75
C MET A 125 -2.87 -11.85 -5.81
N VAL A 126 -3.56 -12.34 -6.85
CA VAL A 126 -5.00 -12.12 -7.07
C VAL A 126 -5.82 -12.90 -6.05
N HIS A 127 -5.50 -14.17 -5.82
CA HIS A 127 -6.34 -15.02 -4.96
C HIS A 127 -5.80 -15.26 -3.55
N ARG A 128 -4.55 -14.84 -3.22
CA ARG A 128 -3.95 -14.97 -1.88
C ARG A 128 -3.31 -13.68 -1.38
N GLY A 129 -3.28 -12.63 -2.17
CA GLY A 129 -2.63 -11.38 -1.78
C GLY A 129 -1.11 -11.49 -1.66
N HIS A 130 -0.47 -12.50 -2.27
CA HIS A 130 0.97 -12.70 -2.20
C HIS A 130 1.70 -11.91 -3.28
N GLY A 131 1.71 -10.62 -3.09
CA GLY A 131 2.35 -9.64 -3.96
C GLY A 131 2.72 -8.38 -3.21
N VAL A 132 3.65 -7.63 -3.78
CA VAL A 132 4.08 -6.30 -3.32
C VAL A 132 3.98 -5.32 -4.47
N PHE A 133 3.84 -4.04 -4.17
CA PHE A 133 3.74 -3.01 -5.20
C PHE A 133 4.45 -1.73 -4.82
N ASP A 134 4.74 -0.91 -5.82
CA ASP A 134 5.19 0.45 -5.59
C ASP A 134 4.62 1.41 -6.63
N THR A 135 4.78 2.72 -6.39
CA THR A 135 4.29 3.77 -7.28
C THR A 135 5.25 4.94 -7.29
N ALA A 136 5.82 5.23 -8.45
CA ALA A 136 6.66 6.41 -8.68
C ALA A 136 5.88 7.46 -9.48
N ALA A 137 6.10 8.72 -9.20
CA ALA A 137 5.51 9.82 -9.95
C ALA A 137 6.23 10.04 -11.28
N ILE A 138 5.49 10.45 -12.30
CA ILE A 138 6.03 10.91 -13.58
C ILE A 138 5.75 12.41 -13.67
N MET A 139 6.78 13.22 -13.90
CA MET A 139 6.69 14.66 -14.03
C MET A 139 7.65 15.14 -15.12
N ASP A 140 7.11 15.87 -16.10
CA ASP A 140 7.87 16.51 -17.18
C ASP A 140 8.87 15.55 -17.86
N GLY A 141 8.40 14.34 -18.24
CA GLY A 141 9.21 13.33 -18.89
C GLY A 141 10.29 12.67 -18.02
N HIS A 142 10.14 12.72 -16.70
CA HIS A 142 11.05 12.07 -15.75
C HIS A 142 10.27 11.20 -14.77
N ILE A 143 10.87 10.09 -14.36
CA ILE A 143 10.37 9.27 -13.25
C ILE A 143 11.06 9.74 -11.98
N TYR A 144 10.29 10.16 -10.99
CA TYR A 144 10.80 10.71 -9.75
C TYR A 144 11.12 9.61 -8.73
N GLU A 145 12.34 9.62 -8.18
CA GLU A 145 12.85 8.68 -7.17
C GLU A 145 12.71 7.19 -7.55
N LEU A 146 12.84 6.86 -8.86
CA LEU A 146 12.67 5.47 -9.33
C LEU A 146 13.56 4.49 -8.57
N ASP A 147 14.82 4.83 -8.34
CA ASP A 147 15.79 3.92 -7.69
C ASP A 147 15.42 3.66 -6.22
N GLN A 148 14.95 4.68 -5.49
CA GLN A 148 14.47 4.56 -4.11
C GLN A 148 13.20 3.70 -4.02
N HIS A 149 12.28 3.85 -4.97
CA HIS A 149 11.09 3.01 -5.09
C HIS A 149 11.43 1.55 -5.45
N LEU A 150 12.42 1.33 -6.34
CA LEU A 150 12.93 0.00 -6.67
C LEU A 150 13.56 -0.70 -5.46
N ASP A 151 14.40 0.00 -4.71
CA ASP A 151 15.02 -0.57 -3.50
C ASP A 151 13.97 -0.94 -2.46
N ARG A 152 12.90 -0.15 -2.32
CA ARG A 152 11.81 -0.44 -1.41
C ARG A 152 10.97 -1.65 -1.84
N ILE A 153 10.62 -1.78 -3.12
CA ILE A 153 9.84 -2.93 -3.58
C ILE A 153 10.66 -4.23 -3.52
N ILE A 154 11.95 -4.18 -3.83
CA ILE A 154 12.86 -5.34 -3.73
C ILE A 154 12.98 -5.79 -2.27
N ARG A 155 13.14 -4.86 -1.33
CA ARG A 155 13.10 -5.17 0.10
C ARG A 155 11.75 -5.78 0.50
N SER A 156 10.64 -5.20 0.07
CA SER A 156 9.30 -5.73 0.34
C SER A 156 9.11 -7.13 -0.24
N ALA A 157 9.60 -7.40 -1.46
CA ALA A 157 9.58 -8.72 -2.08
C ALA A 157 10.38 -9.75 -1.27
N SER A 158 11.60 -9.39 -0.85
CA SER A 158 12.44 -10.24 0.00
C SER A 158 11.76 -10.59 1.32
N MET A 159 11.19 -9.60 2.01
CA MET A 159 10.45 -9.82 3.27
C MET A 159 9.20 -10.67 3.06
N SER A 160 8.59 -10.64 1.87
CA SER A 160 7.43 -11.45 1.48
C SER A 160 7.82 -12.78 0.85
N LYS A 161 9.12 -13.14 0.82
CA LYS A 161 9.65 -14.37 0.19
C LYS A 161 9.28 -14.49 -1.29
N ILE A 162 9.22 -13.38 -2.01
CA ILE A 162 8.99 -13.32 -3.45
C ILE A 162 10.36 -13.23 -4.14
N ASN A 163 10.68 -14.21 -4.96
CA ASN A 163 11.87 -14.18 -5.82
C ASN A 163 11.69 -13.15 -6.92
N LEU A 164 12.75 -12.45 -7.29
CA LEU A 164 12.68 -11.51 -8.40
C LEU A 164 12.62 -12.26 -9.74
N PRO A 165 11.71 -11.89 -10.68
CA PRO A 165 11.67 -12.49 -12.02
C PRO A 165 12.86 -12.08 -12.89
N PHE A 166 13.50 -10.95 -12.56
CA PHE A 166 14.66 -10.37 -13.24
C PHE A 166 15.56 -9.68 -12.21
N ASP A 167 16.82 -9.44 -12.57
CA ASP A 167 17.70 -8.59 -11.77
C ASP A 167 17.18 -7.13 -11.69
N ARG A 168 17.68 -6.39 -10.70
CA ARG A 168 17.25 -5.01 -10.42
C ARG A 168 17.37 -4.09 -11.64
N GLU A 169 18.47 -4.18 -12.41
CA GLU A 169 18.70 -3.30 -13.53
C GLU A 169 17.79 -3.65 -14.72
N THR A 170 17.49 -4.92 -14.92
CA THR A 170 16.50 -5.36 -15.91
C THR A 170 15.11 -4.86 -15.55
N ILE A 171 14.68 -4.97 -14.28
CA ILE A 171 13.41 -4.39 -13.80
C ILE A 171 13.40 -2.89 -14.08
N ARG A 172 14.46 -2.17 -13.71
CA ARG A 172 14.59 -0.72 -13.93
C ARG A 172 14.40 -0.35 -15.40
N ARG A 173 15.10 -1.05 -16.32
CA ARG A 173 14.98 -0.82 -17.77
C ARG A 173 13.57 -1.08 -18.29
N ILE A 174 12.90 -2.16 -17.85
CA ILE A 174 11.52 -2.48 -18.21
C ILE A 174 10.59 -1.34 -17.79
N LEU A 175 10.72 -0.83 -16.57
CA LEU A 175 9.90 0.25 -16.06
C LEU A 175 10.08 1.54 -16.87
N ILE A 176 11.32 1.94 -17.17
CA ILE A 176 11.63 3.11 -18.01
C ILE A 176 11.04 2.93 -19.40
N GLN A 177 11.24 1.77 -20.04
CA GLN A 177 10.70 1.48 -21.35
C GLN A 177 9.17 1.51 -21.37
N THR A 178 8.50 1.03 -20.33
CA THR A 178 7.05 1.07 -20.23
C THR A 178 6.53 2.51 -20.18
N VAL A 179 7.22 3.39 -19.45
CA VAL A 179 6.89 4.81 -19.43
C VAL A 179 7.20 5.48 -20.76
N CYS A 180 8.32 5.16 -21.40
CA CYS A 180 8.68 5.68 -22.72
C CYS A 180 7.59 5.37 -23.77
N VAL A 181 7.16 4.10 -23.85
CA VAL A 181 6.09 3.66 -24.77
C VAL A 181 4.76 4.36 -24.49
N SER A 182 4.45 4.68 -23.25
CA SER A 182 3.22 5.35 -22.84
C SER A 182 3.15 6.82 -23.28
N LYS A 183 4.29 7.47 -23.53
CA LYS A 183 4.42 8.91 -23.81
C LYS A 183 3.84 9.80 -22.68
N CYS A 184 3.73 9.29 -21.46
CA CYS A 184 3.19 10.00 -20.33
C CYS A 184 4.15 11.11 -19.88
N GLN A 185 3.67 12.36 -19.85
CA GLN A 185 4.44 13.49 -19.34
C GLN A 185 4.13 13.78 -17.86
N LYS A 186 2.89 13.49 -17.41
CA LYS A 186 2.46 13.69 -16.04
C LYS A 186 1.53 12.55 -15.61
N GLY A 187 1.86 11.87 -14.51
CA GLY A 187 1.08 10.74 -14.02
C GLY A 187 1.83 9.89 -13.01
N GLY A 188 1.55 8.59 -13.03
CA GLY A 188 2.17 7.63 -12.13
C GLY A 188 2.54 6.32 -12.83
N LEU A 189 3.67 5.78 -12.46
CA LEU A 189 4.08 4.42 -12.78
C LEU A 189 3.82 3.55 -11.57
N ARG A 190 2.85 2.63 -11.66
CA ARG A 190 2.58 1.63 -10.62
C ARG A 190 3.03 0.26 -11.10
N TYR A 191 3.69 -0.50 -10.24
CA TYR A 191 4.20 -1.81 -10.59
C TYR A 191 4.14 -2.77 -9.40
N TRP A 192 4.07 -4.06 -9.72
CA TRP A 192 3.90 -5.16 -8.78
C TRP A 192 4.91 -6.25 -9.03
N LEU A 193 5.36 -6.87 -7.96
CA LEU A 193 6.04 -8.16 -7.96
C LEU A 193 5.14 -9.17 -7.26
N SER A 194 4.85 -10.28 -7.93
CA SER A 194 4.04 -11.38 -7.45
C SER A 194 4.85 -12.67 -7.48
N VAL A 195 4.44 -13.65 -6.67
CA VAL A 195 4.95 -15.03 -6.81
C VAL A 195 4.60 -15.62 -8.18
N GLY A 196 3.59 -15.05 -8.84
CA GLY A 196 3.19 -15.37 -10.20
C GLY A 196 2.01 -16.34 -10.31
N PRO A 197 1.64 -16.66 -11.57
CA PRO A 197 0.58 -17.62 -11.86
C PRO A 197 0.93 -19.03 -11.43
N GLY A 198 -0.08 -19.82 -11.10
CA GLY A 198 0.08 -21.22 -10.70
C GLY A 198 -1.25 -21.90 -10.34
N ASP A 199 -1.22 -22.72 -9.31
CA ASP A 199 -2.43 -23.33 -8.78
C ASP A 199 -3.12 -22.45 -7.72
N PHE A 200 -4.35 -22.82 -7.32
CA PHE A 200 -5.15 -22.10 -6.31
C PHE A 200 -4.85 -22.53 -4.87
N GLN A 201 -3.69 -23.15 -4.61
CA GLN A 201 -3.30 -23.59 -3.28
C GLN A 201 -2.94 -22.39 -2.38
N LEU A 202 -2.83 -22.61 -1.07
CA LEU A 202 -2.36 -21.60 -0.13
C LEU A 202 -0.85 -21.44 -0.22
N SER A 203 -0.12 -22.55 -0.41
CA SER A 203 1.32 -22.52 -0.64
C SER A 203 1.63 -22.05 -2.06
N PRO A 204 2.66 -21.22 -2.26
CA PRO A 204 3.11 -20.82 -3.60
C PRO A 204 3.91 -21.91 -4.32
N SER A 205 3.98 -23.14 -3.80
CA SER A 205 4.77 -24.24 -4.41
C SER A 205 4.32 -24.63 -5.81
N GLY A 206 3.06 -24.35 -6.17
CA GLY A 206 2.51 -24.56 -7.51
C GLY A 206 2.71 -23.36 -8.45
N CYS A 207 3.32 -22.26 -8.01
CA CYS A 207 3.65 -21.13 -8.87
C CYS A 207 5.00 -21.41 -9.56
N HIS A 208 5.02 -21.29 -10.88
CA HIS A 208 6.20 -21.69 -11.66
C HIS A 208 7.26 -20.60 -11.77
N GLN A 209 6.83 -19.34 -11.82
CA GLN A 209 7.72 -18.19 -12.00
C GLN A 209 7.07 -16.92 -11.44
N SER A 210 7.87 -16.16 -10.70
CA SER A 210 7.45 -14.84 -10.22
C SER A 210 7.14 -13.89 -11.38
N ALA A 211 6.20 -12.99 -11.17
CA ALA A 211 5.74 -12.06 -12.19
C ALA A 211 6.03 -10.60 -11.84
N LEU A 212 6.32 -9.80 -12.87
CA LEU A 212 6.39 -8.35 -12.84
C LEU A 212 5.27 -7.79 -13.70
N TYR A 213 4.46 -6.92 -13.11
CA TYR A 213 3.47 -6.12 -13.82
C TYR A 213 3.78 -4.65 -13.60
N ALA A 214 3.61 -3.82 -14.63
CA ALA A 214 3.74 -2.37 -14.50
C ALA A 214 2.70 -1.67 -15.37
N ILE A 215 2.08 -0.62 -14.83
CA ILE A 215 1.08 0.19 -15.56
C ILE A 215 1.43 1.66 -15.44
N VAL A 216 1.30 2.38 -16.55
CA VAL A 216 1.40 3.84 -16.58
C VAL A 216 0.01 4.43 -16.60
N ILE A 217 -0.24 5.30 -15.63
CA ILE A 217 -1.53 5.95 -15.40
C ILE A 217 -1.32 7.44 -15.59
N GLN A 218 -2.02 8.03 -16.57
CA GLN A 218 -2.05 9.48 -16.71
C GLN A 218 -2.98 10.07 -15.65
N ASP A 219 -2.48 11.01 -14.89
CA ASP A 219 -3.25 11.76 -13.90
C ASP A 219 -2.85 13.23 -13.99
N GLN A 220 -3.79 14.07 -14.38
CA GLN A 220 -3.58 15.51 -14.53
C GLN A 220 -4.07 16.30 -13.31
N SER A 221 -4.51 15.62 -12.27
CA SER A 221 -4.97 16.29 -11.04
C SER A 221 -3.87 17.18 -10.47
N PRO A 222 -4.18 18.43 -10.13
CA PRO A 222 -3.20 19.29 -9.44
C PRO A 222 -2.96 18.78 -8.03
N PHE A 223 -1.76 18.98 -7.51
CA PHE A 223 -1.52 18.83 -6.08
C PHE A 223 -2.29 19.94 -5.35
N ASP A 224 -3.06 19.53 -4.35
CA ASP A 224 -3.90 20.45 -3.61
C ASP A 224 -3.22 20.83 -2.29
N SER A 225 -3.03 22.12 -2.04
CA SER A 225 -2.41 22.66 -0.83
C SER A 225 -3.42 23.04 0.26
N LYS A 226 -4.72 22.86 0.01
CA LYS A 226 -5.74 23.17 1.02
C LYS A 226 -5.58 22.29 2.24
N GLY A 227 -5.74 22.89 3.41
CA GLY A 227 -5.76 22.18 4.68
C GLY A 227 -6.86 21.13 4.73
N ILE A 228 -6.56 20.00 5.33
CA ILE A 228 -7.47 18.84 5.45
C ILE A 228 -7.76 18.52 6.90
N LYS A 229 -8.86 17.79 7.12
CA LYS A 229 -9.21 17.18 8.39
C LYS A 229 -8.80 15.72 8.39
N VAL A 230 -8.31 15.23 9.54
CA VAL A 230 -8.03 13.83 9.79
C VAL A 230 -8.70 13.38 11.09
N VAL A 231 -8.87 12.07 11.24
CA VAL A 231 -9.42 11.46 12.46
C VAL A 231 -8.48 10.35 12.93
N THR A 232 -8.59 9.98 14.20
CA THR A 232 -7.92 8.77 14.70
C THR A 232 -8.68 7.54 14.20
N SER A 233 -7.97 6.56 13.64
CA SER A 233 -8.56 5.33 13.11
C SER A 233 -8.96 4.37 14.23
N SER A 234 -10.17 3.81 14.15
CA SER A 234 -10.58 2.66 14.97
C SER A 234 -10.19 1.32 14.34
N VAL A 235 -9.86 1.31 13.05
CA VAL A 235 -9.33 0.13 12.36
C VAL A 235 -7.90 -0.14 12.84
N PRO A 236 -7.58 -1.34 13.33
CA PRO A 236 -6.23 -1.64 13.82
C PRO A 236 -5.17 -1.49 12.72
N ILE A 237 -4.02 -0.92 13.08
CA ILE A 237 -2.84 -0.92 12.22
C ILE A 237 -2.35 -2.36 12.01
N LYS A 238 -1.75 -2.63 10.86
CA LYS A 238 -1.08 -3.91 10.60
C LYS A 238 0.09 -4.10 11.58
N PRO A 239 0.34 -5.33 12.09
CA PRO A 239 1.53 -5.61 12.86
C PRO A 239 2.81 -5.13 12.15
N PRO A 240 3.87 -4.68 12.86
CA PRO A 240 5.05 -4.05 12.27
C PRO A 240 5.71 -4.85 11.14
N GLN A 241 5.77 -6.18 11.29
CA GLN A 241 6.30 -7.08 10.26
C GLN A 241 5.54 -7.01 8.91
N PHE A 242 4.27 -6.58 8.89
CA PHE A 242 3.47 -6.39 7.69
C PHE A 242 3.31 -4.90 7.32
N ALA A 243 3.32 -4.01 8.31
CA ALA A 243 3.21 -2.56 8.08
C ALA A 243 4.42 -2.01 7.31
N THR A 244 5.62 -2.51 7.60
CA THR A 244 6.87 -2.14 6.93
C THR A 244 7.00 -2.67 5.50
N VAL A 245 6.11 -3.59 5.08
CA VAL A 245 6.05 -4.17 3.73
C VAL A 245 4.97 -3.49 2.91
N LYS A 246 5.32 -3.03 1.71
CA LYS A 246 4.33 -2.47 0.77
C LYS A 246 3.64 -3.60 -0.01
N SER A 247 2.87 -4.43 0.71
CA SER A 247 2.12 -5.56 0.14
C SER A 247 0.80 -5.11 -0.47
N VAL A 248 0.18 -5.98 -1.27
CA VAL A 248 -1.17 -5.73 -1.84
C VAL A 248 -2.31 -5.94 -0.82
N ASN A 249 -2.00 -6.36 0.40
CA ASN A 249 -2.99 -6.58 1.48
C ASN A 249 -3.45 -5.26 2.10
N TYR A 250 -4.19 -4.47 1.33
CA TYR A 250 -4.60 -3.10 1.67
C TYR A 250 -6.02 -3.02 2.24
N LEU A 251 -6.65 -4.13 2.62
CA LEU A 251 -7.98 -4.08 3.23
C LEU A 251 -8.03 -3.20 4.48
N PRO A 252 -7.10 -3.30 5.47
CA PRO A 252 -7.09 -2.37 6.60
C PRO A 252 -6.93 -0.92 6.17
N ASN A 253 -6.08 -0.65 5.16
CA ASN A 253 -5.88 0.70 4.62
C ASN A 253 -7.16 1.27 3.98
N VAL A 254 -7.89 0.45 3.23
CA VAL A 254 -9.17 0.83 2.61
C VAL A 254 -10.22 1.11 3.68
N LEU A 255 -10.38 0.22 4.67
CA LEU A 255 -11.36 0.39 5.74
C LEU A 255 -11.08 1.65 6.58
N SER A 256 -9.81 1.91 6.91
CA SER A 256 -9.40 3.14 7.61
C SER A 256 -9.68 4.41 6.77
N LYS A 257 -9.51 4.34 5.45
CA LYS A 257 -9.87 5.45 4.55
C LYS A 257 -11.38 5.66 4.51
N MET A 258 -12.18 4.59 4.41
CA MET A 258 -13.64 4.66 4.42
C MET A 258 -14.17 5.22 5.75
N GLU A 259 -13.62 4.79 6.89
CA GLU A 259 -13.93 5.36 8.20
C GLU A 259 -13.72 6.88 8.23
N ALA A 260 -12.62 7.37 7.68
CA ALA A 260 -12.37 8.81 7.59
C ALA A 260 -13.43 9.53 6.73
N GLU A 261 -13.78 8.96 5.59
CA GLU A 261 -14.79 9.52 4.67
C GLU A 261 -16.17 9.58 5.31
N GLU A 262 -16.58 8.55 6.05
CA GLU A 262 -17.83 8.52 6.81
C GLU A 262 -17.90 9.62 7.90
N LYS A 263 -16.73 10.01 8.45
CA LYS A 263 -16.59 11.11 9.41
C LYS A 263 -16.32 12.48 8.75
N GLY A 264 -16.41 12.57 7.43
CA GLY A 264 -16.15 13.80 6.66
C GLY A 264 -14.69 14.25 6.69
N ALA A 265 -13.75 13.34 6.95
CA ALA A 265 -12.31 13.59 7.00
C ALA A 265 -11.59 13.07 5.75
N PHE A 266 -10.40 13.59 5.48
CA PHE A 266 -9.59 13.17 4.35
C PHE A 266 -8.91 11.81 4.57
N ALA A 267 -8.40 11.57 5.78
CA ALA A 267 -7.71 10.34 6.15
C ALA A 267 -7.89 10.04 7.65
N ALA A 268 -7.67 8.79 8.05
CA ALA A 268 -7.54 8.43 9.45
C ALA A 268 -6.06 8.17 9.79
N ILE A 269 -5.68 8.49 11.02
CA ILE A 269 -4.32 8.32 11.53
C ILE A 269 -4.31 7.08 12.43
N TRP A 270 -3.43 6.15 12.14
CA TRP A 270 -3.19 5.00 12.99
C TRP A 270 -2.28 5.35 14.16
N LEU A 271 -2.59 4.73 15.28
CA LEU A 271 -1.68 4.61 16.40
C LEU A 271 -1.07 3.22 16.40
N ASP A 272 0.16 3.09 16.87
CA ASP A 272 0.80 1.79 17.05
C ASP A 272 0.30 1.07 18.31
N ASP A 273 0.83 -0.12 18.57
CA ASP A 273 0.47 -0.95 19.73
C ASP A 273 0.85 -0.35 21.09
N GLU A 274 1.71 0.66 21.11
CA GLU A 274 2.09 1.42 22.31
C GLU A 274 1.32 2.76 22.44
N GLY A 275 0.46 3.08 21.45
CA GLY A 275 -0.35 4.30 21.42
C GLY A 275 0.37 5.52 20.85
N TYR A 276 1.54 5.35 20.24
CA TYR A 276 2.22 6.41 19.51
C TYR A 276 1.61 6.61 18.11
N VAL A 277 1.74 7.81 17.59
CA VAL A 277 1.34 8.13 16.22
C VAL A 277 2.15 7.31 15.23
N ALA A 278 1.48 6.63 14.32
CA ALA A 278 2.09 5.77 13.32
C ALA A 278 2.05 6.43 11.93
N GLU A 279 1.06 6.12 11.13
CA GLU A 279 0.93 6.63 9.75
C GLU A 279 -0.54 6.75 9.33
N GLY A 280 -0.83 7.38 8.20
CA GLY A 280 -2.13 7.30 7.52
C GLY A 280 -2.21 6.08 6.59
N PRO A 281 -3.38 5.81 5.95
CA PRO A 281 -3.62 4.59 5.17
C PRO A 281 -2.63 4.34 4.02
N ASN A 282 -2.06 5.37 3.45
CA ASN A 282 -1.07 5.29 2.37
C ASN A 282 -0.09 6.48 2.38
N MET A 283 0.08 7.12 3.55
CA MET A 283 0.83 8.36 3.76
C MET A 283 1.54 8.30 5.11
N ASN A 284 2.73 8.88 5.19
CA ASN A 284 3.37 9.17 6.46
C ASN A 284 2.81 10.46 7.06
N VAL A 285 3.08 10.68 8.34
CA VAL A 285 2.69 11.87 9.10
C VAL A 285 3.94 12.61 9.54
N ALA A 286 3.90 13.94 9.55
CA ALA A 286 4.94 14.76 10.13
C ALA A 286 4.34 15.98 10.85
N PHE A 287 5.10 16.54 11.77
CA PHE A 287 4.69 17.65 12.63
C PHE A 287 5.78 18.71 12.67
N VAL A 288 5.39 19.96 12.85
CA VAL A 288 6.30 21.03 13.27
C VAL A 288 6.00 21.31 14.74
N THR A 289 6.96 21.01 15.60
CA THR A 289 6.79 21.17 17.05
C THR A 289 6.80 22.66 17.46
N LYS A 290 6.41 22.95 18.71
CA LYS A 290 6.55 24.28 19.31
C LYS A 290 8.01 24.79 19.35
N GLN A 291 8.96 23.86 19.34
CA GLN A 291 10.40 24.16 19.27
C GLN A 291 10.88 24.37 17.84
N LYS A 292 9.98 24.36 16.84
CA LYS A 292 10.31 24.48 15.42
C LYS A 292 11.16 23.33 14.88
N ASP A 293 11.03 22.12 15.44
CA ASP A 293 11.60 20.91 14.86
C ASP A 293 10.59 20.26 13.91
N LEU A 294 11.07 19.76 12.77
CA LEU A 294 10.30 18.81 11.95
C LEU A 294 10.40 17.44 12.60
N LEU A 295 9.30 16.94 13.14
CA LEU A 295 9.21 15.66 13.84
C LEU A 295 8.40 14.68 13.00
N MET A 296 8.95 13.47 12.80
CA MET A 296 8.29 12.38 12.06
C MET A 296 8.34 11.08 12.88
N PRO A 297 7.27 10.27 12.90
CA PRO A 297 7.28 8.95 13.53
C PRO A 297 8.38 8.05 12.96
N ARG A 298 8.93 7.16 13.80
CA ARG A 298 9.97 6.19 13.44
C ARG A 298 9.46 5.23 12.38
N PHE A 299 10.37 4.80 11.49
CA PHE A 299 10.04 3.90 10.36
C PHE A 299 10.16 2.40 10.67
N ASP A 300 10.37 2.03 11.91
CA ASP A 300 10.52 0.63 12.34
C ASP A 300 9.17 -0.12 12.47
N LYS A 301 8.07 0.61 12.67
CA LYS A 301 6.71 0.05 12.77
C LYS A 301 5.77 0.46 11.62
N ILE A 302 6.22 1.31 10.72
CA ILE A 302 5.42 1.86 9.61
C ILE A 302 6.15 1.74 8.28
N LEU A 303 5.44 2.06 7.19
CA LEU A 303 6.08 2.06 5.87
C LEU A 303 7.11 3.19 5.77
N SER A 304 8.35 2.83 5.40
CA SER A 304 9.41 3.79 5.11
C SER A 304 9.15 4.49 3.77
N GLY A 305 8.42 5.63 3.81
CA GLY A 305 8.00 6.38 2.62
C GLY A 305 9.18 7.00 1.88
N CYS A 306 9.28 6.81 0.55
CA CYS A 306 10.31 7.47 -0.27
C CYS A 306 10.13 8.99 -0.20
N THR A 307 8.92 9.49 -0.47
CA THR A 307 8.60 10.90 -0.37
C THR A 307 8.86 11.48 1.03
N ALA A 308 8.54 10.73 2.09
CA ALA A 308 8.83 11.17 3.47
C ALA A 308 10.34 11.34 3.71
N LYS A 309 11.15 10.38 3.26
CA LYS A 309 12.61 10.49 3.35
C LYS A 309 13.16 11.64 2.52
N ARG A 310 12.61 11.86 1.33
CA ARG A 310 13.03 13.00 0.50
C ARG A 310 12.69 14.32 1.16
N VAL A 311 11.50 14.44 1.77
CA VAL A 311 11.10 15.63 2.55
C VAL A 311 12.07 15.89 3.70
N LEU A 312 12.50 14.86 4.45
CA LEU A 312 13.51 15.01 5.51
C LEU A 312 14.81 15.59 4.94
N THR A 313 15.28 15.08 3.79
CA THR A 313 16.49 15.60 3.12
C THR A 313 16.32 17.05 2.68
N LEU A 314 15.17 17.42 2.08
CA LEU A 314 14.89 18.77 1.64
C LEU A 314 14.74 19.75 2.82
N ALA A 315 14.18 19.29 3.94
CA ALA A 315 14.01 20.07 5.17
C ALA A 315 15.34 20.54 5.78
N GLU A 316 16.47 19.86 5.50
CA GLU A 316 17.80 20.34 5.90
C GLU A 316 18.09 21.76 5.36
N GLY A 317 17.51 22.11 4.19
CA GLY A 317 17.58 23.48 3.66
C GLY A 317 16.89 24.48 4.58
N LEU A 318 15.70 24.14 5.08
CA LEU A 318 14.95 25.00 5.99
C LEU A 318 15.64 25.19 7.36
N VAL A 319 16.38 24.16 7.80
CA VAL A 319 17.22 24.27 9.02
C VAL A 319 18.38 25.26 8.77
N ARG A 320 19.07 25.15 7.63
CA ARG A 320 20.14 26.11 7.26
C ARG A 320 19.63 27.54 7.10
N GLU A 321 18.37 27.71 6.69
CA GLU A 321 17.72 29.02 6.56
C GLU A 321 17.16 29.55 7.90
N GLY A 322 17.26 28.78 8.99
CA GLY A 322 16.73 29.18 10.30
C GLY A 322 15.20 29.14 10.40
N LYS A 323 14.51 28.51 9.43
CA LYS A 323 13.05 28.29 9.46
C LYS A 323 12.65 27.12 10.33
N LEU A 324 13.54 26.14 10.47
CA LEU A 324 13.45 25.02 11.40
C LEU A 324 14.68 25.02 12.30
N ASN A 325 14.53 24.55 13.54
CA ASN A 325 15.65 24.36 14.47
C ASN A 325 16.32 22.99 14.27
N GLY A 326 15.56 21.98 13.89
CA GLY A 326 16.09 20.62 13.69
C GLY A 326 15.12 19.69 12.98
N ILE A 327 15.60 18.48 12.76
CA ILE A 327 14.83 17.37 12.18
C ILE A 327 14.97 16.17 13.12
N ARG A 328 13.85 15.61 13.54
CA ARG A 328 13.78 14.45 14.44
C ARG A 328 12.93 13.35 13.86
N VAL A 329 13.37 12.10 14.03
CA VAL A 329 12.59 10.90 13.75
C VAL A 329 12.52 10.13 15.05
N ASP A 330 11.36 10.15 15.70
CA ASP A 330 11.17 9.62 17.06
C ASP A 330 9.73 9.16 17.28
N ASN A 331 9.44 8.55 18.44
CA ASN A 331 8.07 8.29 18.85
C ASN A 331 7.34 9.60 19.11
N VAL A 332 6.11 9.69 18.62
CA VAL A 332 5.26 10.89 18.74
C VAL A 332 4.02 10.51 19.51
N THR A 333 3.78 11.14 20.66
CA THR A 333 2.53 10.95 21.40
C THR A 333 1.38 11.68 20.69
N VAL A 334 0.15 11.21 20.90
CA VAL A 334 -1.06 11.88 20.36
C VAL A 334 -1.14 13.33 20.88
N GLU A 335 -0.79 13.54 22.14
CA GLU A 335 -0.79 14.86 22.77
C GLU A 335 0.24 15.79 22.11
N GLU A 336 1.48 15.34 21.91
CA GLU A 336 2.53 16.11 21.22
C GLU A 336 2.12 16.43 19.79
N GLY A 337 1.55 15.46 19.06
CA GLY A 337 1.07 15.66 17.70
C GLY A 337 -0.07 16.67 17.60
N LYS A 338 -1.05 16.58 18.51
CA LYS A 338 -2.21 17.50 18.55
C LYS A 338 -1.85 18.92 19.02
N ASN A 339 -0.78 19.06 19.79
CA ASN A 339 -0.27 20.36 20.26
C ASN A 339 0.81 20.96 19.32
N ALA A 340 1.15 20.31 18.22
CA ALA A 340 2.10 20.81 17.25
C ALA A 340 1.65 22.16 16.61
N ASP A 341 2.61 22.96 16.11
CA ASP A 341 2.29 24.16 15.34
C ASP A 341 1.74 23.82 13.97
N GLU A 342 2.26 22.76 13.34
CA GLU A 342 1.78 22.24 12.06
C GLU A 342 1.74 20.72 12.08
N MET A 343 0.81 20.15 11.34
CA MET A 343 0.74 18.74 11.01
C MET A 343 0.57 18.57 9.51
N MET A 344 1.16 17.54 8.94
CA MET A 344 1.06 17.26 7.51
C MET A 344 1.08 15.76 7.20
N LEU A 345 0.42 15.37 6.10
CA LEU A 345 0.52 14.06 5.51
C LEU A 345 1.48 14.09 4.33
N ILE A 346 2.27 13.03 4.17
CA ILE A 346 3.33 12.95 3.15
C ILE A 346 3.22 11.63 2.39
N GLY A 347 3.19 11.71 1.04
CA GLY A 347 3.13 10.52 0.19
C GLY A 347 3.26 10.87 -1.29
N SER A 348 3.65 9.91 -2.13
CA SER A 348 3.93 10.13 -3.56
C SER A 348 2.72 10.66 -4.35
N GLY A 349 1.48 10.37 -3.90
CA GLY A 349 0.26 10.82 -4.57
C GLY A 349 -0.26 12.19 -4.12
N ILE A 350 0.21 12.70 -2.97
CA ILE A 350 -0.25 13.97 -2.39
C ILE A 350 0.89 14.94 -2.13
N LEU A 351 2.13 14.50 -2.25
CA LEU A 351 3.37 15.17 -1.86
C LEU A 351 3.33 15.55 -0.37
N VAL A 352 3.12 16.82 -0.05
CA VAL A 352 2.92 17.33 1.32
C VAL A 352 1.55 17.97 1.40
N ARG A 353 0.72 17.48 2.32
CA ARG A 353 -0.65 17.95 2.51
C ARG A 353 -0.84 18.47 3.93
N PRO A 354 -1.10 19.78 4.14
CA PRO A 354 -1.32 20.34 5.47
C PRO A 354 -2.56 19.75 6.13
N VAL A 355 -2.47 19.44 7.43
CA VAL A 355 -3.59 19.00 8.28
C VAL A 355 -3.93 20.16 9.22
N VAL A 356 -5.18 20.61 9.19
CA VAL A 356 -5.66 21.75 9.98
C VAL A 356 -6.55 21.35 11.15
N GLN A 357 -6.98 20.07 11.17
CA GLN A 357 -7.78 19.53 12.26
C GLN A 357 -7.53 18.02 12.40
N TRP A 358 -7.35 17.55 13.63
CA TRP A 358 -7.24 16.14 13.98
C TRP A 358 -8.27 15.79 15.06
N ASP A 359 -9.22 14.91 14.72
CA ASP A 359 -10.47 14.71 15.46
C ASP A 359 -11.20 16.05 15.66
N GLU A 360 -11.57 16.39 16.89
CA GLU A 360 -12.19 17.67 17.23
C GLU A 360 -11.18 18.79 17.49
N GLN A 361 -9.88 18.50 17.51
CA GLN A 361 -8.84 19.48 17.83
C GLN A 361 -8.30 20.16 16.58
N VAL A 362 -8.32 21.50 16.59
CA VAL A 362 -7.66 22.34 15.59
C VAL A 362 -6.14 22.25 15.78
N ILE A 363 -5.40 22.08 14.69
CA ILE A 363 -3.94 22.08 14.67
C ILE A 363 -3.45 23.50 14.37
N GLY A 364 -2.51 23.99 15.18
CA GLY A 364 -2.00 25.35 15.05
C GLY A 364 -3.10 26.41 15.17
N ASP A 365 -3.24 27.23 14.15
CA ASP A 365 -4.30 28.24 14.02
C ASP A 365 -5.47 27.80 13.12
N GLY A 366 -5.47 26.55 12.65
CA GLY A 366 -6.49 26.02 11.76
C GLY A 366 -6.29 26.34 10.28
N THR A 367 -5.11 26.85 9.90
CA THR A 367 -4.74 27.11 8.52
C THR A 367 -3.54 26.28 8.08
N ALA A 368 -3.25 26.23 6.78
CA ALA A 368 -2.04 25.60 6.27
C ALA A 368 -0.81 26.37 6.78
N GLY A 369 0.10 25.66 7.45
CA GLY A 369 1.27 26.27 8.04
C GLY A 369 2.39 26.53 7.03
N PRO A 370 3.27 27.53 7.30
CA PRO A 370 4.31 27.96 6.38
C PRO A 370 5.39 26.90 6.10
N ILE A 371 5.65 25.98 7.01
CA ILE A 371 6.64 24.91 6.80
C ILE A 371 6.06 23.84 5.88
N ALA A 372 4.79 23.46 6.05
CA ALA A 372 4.12 22.52 5.15
C ALA A 372 4.09 23.06 3.71
N GLU A 373 3.79 24.35 3.53
CA GLU A 373 3.82 25.01 2.23
C GLU A 373 5.25 25.07 1.65
N ALA A 374 6.24 25.43 2.45
CA ALA A 374 7.64 25.44 2.04
C ALA A 374 8.12 24.06 1.58
N LEU A 375 7.79 23.00 2.31
CA LEU A 375 8.14 21.63 1.96
C LEU A 375 7.42 21.17 0.68
N LEU A 376 6.14 21.52 0.49
CA LEU A 376 5.42 21.24 -0.75
C LEU A 376 6.07 21.96 -1.95
N ASN A 377 6.48 23.20 -1.79
CA ASN A 377 7.18 23.93 -2.83
C ASN A 377 8.54 23.32 -3.14
N LEU A 378 9.33 22.99 -2.11
CA LEU A 378 10.65 22.35 -2.28
C LEU A 378 10.56 21.03 -3.00
N ILE A 379 9.64 20.13 -2.64
CA ILE A 379 9.51 18.82 -3.31
C ILE A 379 8.96 18.98 -4.73
N THR A 380 8.06 19.93 -4.96
CA THR A 380 7.54 20.21 -6.30
C THR A 380 8.65 20.73 -7.22
N GLU A 381 9.50 21.59 -6.71
CA GLU A 381 10.65 22.10 -7.47
C GLU A 381 11.70 21.00 -7.68
N ASP A 382 11.97 20.17 -6.67
CA ASP A 382 12.87 19.02 -6.79
C ASP A 382 12.39 18.01 -7.84
N MET A 383 11.08 17.81 -8.00
CA MET A 383 10.51 17.01 -9.08
C MET A 383 10.74 17.61 -10.47
N LYS A 384 10.84 18.93 -10.59
CA LYS A 384 11.02 19.66 -11.87
C LYS A 384 12.49 19.84 -12.23
N SER A 385 13.33 20.21 -11.26
CA SER A 385 14.69 20.66 -11.47
C SER A 385 15.72 20.01 -10.55
N GLY A 386 15.34 19.03 -9.72
CA GLY A 386 16.23 18.32 -8.83
C GLY A 386 17.31 17.51 -9.54
N PRO A 387 18.27 16.95 -8.81
CA PRO A 387 19.42 16.23 -9.38
C PRO A 387 19.02 14.97 -10.15
N SER A 388 19.86 14.57 -11.11
CA SER A 388 19.65 13.38 -11.95
C SER A 388 19.59 12.05 -11.16
N THR A 389 20.04 12.04 -9.91
CA THR A 389 19.92 10.89 -8.99
C THR A 389 18.49 10.64 -8.51
N VAL A 390 17.61 11.65 -8.56
CA VAL A 390 16.20 11.51 -8.18
C VAL A 390 15.25 11.70 -9.38
N ARG A 391 15.71 12.29 -10.47
CA ARG A 391 14.95 12.49 -11.71
C ARG A 391 15.52 11.65 -12.81
N ILE A 392 14.90 10.51 -13.08
CA ILE A 392 15.35 9.59 -14.13
C ILE A 392 14.70 10.00 -15.46
N PRO A 393 15.46 10.45 -16.45
CA PRO A 393 14.90 10.88 -17.74
C PRO A 393 14.27 9.68 -18.48
N ILE A 394 13.18 9.94 -19.19
CA ILE A 394 12.55 9.01 -20.11
C ILE A 394 13.11 9.32 -21.51
N PRO A 395 13.75 8.35 -22.18
CA PRO A 395 14.33 8.53 -23.52
C PRO A 395 13.32 8.94 -24.59
#